data_4c55ecebcdf5562789e9026827997849
#
_entry.id   4c55ecebcdf5562789e9026827997849
#
_cell.length_a   1.000
_cell.length_b   1.000
_cell.length_c   1.000
_cell.angle_alpha   90.00
_cell.angle_beta   90.00
_cell.angle_gamma   90.00
#
_symmetry.space_group_name_H-M   'P 1'
#
loop_
_entity.id
_entity.type
_entity.pdbx_description
1 polymer ?
#
loop_
_entity_poly.entity_id
_entity_poly.type
_entity_poly.pdbx_seq_one_letter_code
_entity_poly.pdbx_strand_id
1 'polypeptide(L)'
;EIFIAYHQITELYFKLIIHELKQIIDDKLQTASFFIEKLERVNRYFRILINSFDVMIKGMDKEQFLKYRMSLLPASGFQSVQFRLIEIYSTPLFNLVNAKQRTDFNEHSALEEVYEHLYWKSGATDMKTGEKTLTLKQFEYRYTPRMMRIAKEVKSSTIYHKYLDLPEKEQNNMELIKALRTFDTNVNINWLLMHMGAAYRYLNKDKGEVLATGGTNWKSFLPPSFQ
;
A
#
# COMPACT_ATOMS: atom_id res chain seq x y z
N GLU A 1 1.80 11.39 -21.19
CA GLU A 1 2.80 12.16 -20.38
C GLU A 1 2.29 12.40 -18.96
N ILE A 2 1.08 12.97 -18.76
CA ILE A 2 0.50 13.27 -17.42
C ILE A 2 0.52 12.05 -16.50
N PHE A 3 0.06 10.88 -16.97
CA PHE A 3 0.06 9.64 -16.21
C PHE A 3 1.45 9.29 -15.68
N ILE A 4 2.46 9.32 -16.54
CA ILE A 4 3.85 8.97 -16.18
C ILE A 4 4.40 9.98 -15.18
N ALA A 5 4.29 11.27 -15.47
CA ALA A 5 4.81 12.33 -14.60
C ALA A 5 4.14 12.29 -13.21
N TYR A 6 2.82 12.09 -13.14
CA TYR A 6 2.11 12.00 -11.88
C TYR A 6 2.56 10.78 -11.05
N HIS A 7 2.79 9.62 -11.68
CA HIS A 7 3.31 8.45 -10.97
C HIS A 7 4.74 8.67 -10.47
N GLN A 8 5.58 9.39 -11.21
CA GLN A 8 6.92 9.77 -10.73
C GLN A 8 6.83 10.66 -9.48
N ILE A 9 5.94 11.64 -9.47
CA ILE A 9 5.68 12.50 -8.30
C ILE A 9 5.19 11.65 -7.11
N THR A 10 4.26 10.75 -7.36
CA THR A 10 3.74 9.82 -6.34
C THR A 10 4.86 8.98 -5.71
N GLU A 11 5.74 8.42 -6.53
CA GLU A 11 6.87 7.62 -6.06
C GLU A 11 7.87 8.46 -5.24
N LEU A 12 8.05 9.75 -5.54
CA LEU A 12 8.86 10.65 -4.73
C LEU A 12 8.23 10.91 -3.35
N TYR A 13 6.91 11.09 -3.27
CA TYR A 13 6.21 11.19 -1.99
C TYR A 13 6.27 9.90 -1.18
N PHE A 14 6.13 8.73 -1.80
CA PHE A 14 6.31 7.45 -1.10
C PHE A 14 7.73 7.31 -0.53
N LYS A 15 8.73 7.81 -1.24
CA LYS A 15 10.11 7.86 -0.74
C LYS A 15 10.25 8.74 0.51
N LEU A 16 9.57 9.89 0.56
CA LEU A 16 9.53 10.74 1.76
C LEU A 16 8.80 10.02 2.92
N ILE A 17 7.67 9.36 2.64
CA ILE A 17 6.94 8.58 3.64
C ILE A 17 7.84 7.48 4.23
N ILE A 18 8.51 6.70 3.40
CA ILE A 18 9.45 5.66 3.84
C ILE A 18 10.56 6.26 4.71
N HIS A 19 11.05 7.43 4.35
CA HIS A 19 12.09 8.12 5.14
C HIS A 19 11.62 8.44 6.57
N GLU A 20 10.39 8.94 6.74
CA GLU A 20 9.85 9.22 8.08
C GLU A 20 9.55 7.92 8.86
N LEU A 21 8.98 6.90 8.20
CA LEU A 21 8.72 5.60 8.85
C LEU A 21 10.02 4.95 9.36
N LYS A 22 11.09 5.02 8.57
CA LYS A 22 12.40 4.51 8.98
C LYS A 22 12.95 5.23 10.20
N GLN A 23 12.76 6.53 10.32
CA GLN A 23 13.20 7.27 11.50
C GLN A 23 12.50 6.76 12.77
N ILE A 24 11.19 6.41 12.70
CA ILE A 24 10.50 5.81 13.83
C ILE A 24 11.09 4.43 14.16
N ILE A 25 11.36 3.61 13.14
CA ILE A 25 11.90 2.26 13.29
C ILE A 25 13.30 2.28 13.90
N ASP A 26 14.13 3.23 13.47
CA ASP A 26 15.53 3.34 13.89
C ASP A 26 15.67 4.08 15.24
N ASP A 27 14.61 4.74 15.73
CA ASP A 27 14.63 5.47 17.01
C ASP A 27 14.77 4.51 18.20
N LYS A 28 15.73 4.83 19.08
CA LYS A 28 16.03 4.07 20.30
C LYS A 28 15.31 4.60 21.53
N LEU A 29 14.91 5.88 21.52
CA LEU A 29 14.31 6.54 22.68
C LEU A 29 12.80 6.29 22.79
N GLN A 30 12.15 6.05 21.67
CA GLN A 30 10.74 5.66 21.55
C GLN A 30 9.80 6.52 22.43
N THR A 31 9.63 7.77 22.07
CA THR A 31 8.68 8.66 22.72
C THR A 31 7.46 8.88 21.84
N ALA A 32 6.27 8.99 22.43
CA ALA A 32 5.05 9.30 21.70
C ALA A 32 5.16 10.61 20.91
N SER A 33 5.84 11.63 21.48
CA SER A 33 6.01 12.92 20.81
C SER A 33 6.80 12.82 19.49
N PHE A 34 7.91 12.06 19.49
CA PHE A 34 8.67 11.81 18.27
C PHE A 34 7.86 11.01 17.24
N PHE A 35 7.15 9.98 17.72
CA PHE A 35 6.29 9.16 16.89
C PHE A 35 5.20 10.00 16.21
N ILE A 36 4.51 10.85 16.98
CA ILE A 36 3.49 11.78 16.49
C ILE A 36 4.07 12.71 15.42
N GLU A 37 5.21 13.36 15.70
CA GLU A 37 5.87 14.27 14.75
C GLU A 37 6.09 13.61 13.38
N LYS A 38 6.61 12.38 13.37
CA LYS A 38 6.89 11.65 12.13
C LYS A 38 5.61 11.23 11.42
N LEU A 39 4.64 10.70 12.15
CA LEU A 39 3.35 10.32 11.58
C LEU A 39 2.58 11.52 11.01
N GLU A 40 2.65 12.68 11.64
CA GLU A 40 2.03 13.91 11.11
C GLU A 40 2.65 14.33 9.77
N ARG A 41 3.98 14.15 9.60
CA ARG A 41 4.63 14.38 8.31
C ARG A 41 4.15 13.39 7.26
N VAL A 42 4.11 12.09 7.60
CA VAL A 42 3.57 11.04 6.73
C VAL A 42 2.13 11.36 6.31
N ASN A 43 1.27 11.71 7.26
CA ASN A 43 -0.13 12.08 7.02
C ASN A 43 -0.26 13.32 6.13
N ARG A 44 0.66 14.27 6.26
CA ARG A 44 0.72 15.46 5.38
C ARG A 44 1.06 15.07 3.95
N TYR A 45 2.02 14.17 3.74
CA TYR A 45 2.39 13.69 2.41
C TYR A 45 1.24 12.93 1.75
N PHE A 46 0.55 12.05 2.49
CA PHE A 46 -0.64 11.38 1.98
C PHE A 46 -1.77 12.35 1.62
N ARG A 47 -2.01 13.36 2.45
CA ARG A 47 -3.02 14.39 2.15
C ARG A 47 -2.71 15.15 0.87
N ILE A 48 -1.44 15.48 0.62
CA ILE A 48 -1.03 16.11 -0.64
C ILE A 48 -1.29 15.15 -1.81
N LEU A 49 -0.90 13.89 -1.70
CA LEU A 49 -1.15 12.87 -2.72
C LEU A 49 -2.64 12.71 -3.03
N ILE A 50 -3.47 12.58 -1.99
CA ILE A 50 -4.93 12.44 -2.11
C ILE A 50 -5.52 13.65 -2.84
N ASN A 51 -5.17 14.86 -2.42
CA ASN A 51 -5.68 16.09 -3.03
C ASN A 51 -5.19 16.26 -4.48
N SER A 52 -3.93 15.91 -4.75
CA SER A 52 -3.34 16.02 -6.09
C SER A 52 -3.89 14.98 -7.08
N PHE A 53 -4.61 13.96 -6.60
CA PHE A 53 -5.16 12.91 -7.46
C PHE A 53 -6.19 13.42 -8.47
N ASP A 54 -6.71 14.63 -8.27
CA ASP A 54 -7.53 15.34 -9.26
C ASP A 54 -6.82 15.49 -10.62
N VAL A 55 -5.49 15.55 -10.64
CA VAL A 55 -4.70 15.52 -11.88
C VAL A 55 -4.99 14.24 -12.67
N MET A 56 -5.12 13.11 -11.98
CA MET A 56 -5.45 11.83 -12.61
C MET A 56 -6.92 11.72 -12.96
N ILE A 57 -7.81 12.28 -12.14
CA ILE A 57 -9.26 12.16 -12.34
C ILE A 57 -9.75 13.11 -13.44
N LYS A 58 -9.22 14.33 -13.50
CA LYS A 58 -9.73 15.41 -14.37
C LYS A 58 -8.74 15.85 -15.45
N GLY A 59 -7.45 15.61 -15.25
CA GLY A 59 -6.38 16.16 -16.09
C GLY A 59 -5.96 15.29 -17.28
N MET A 60 -6.44 14.05 -17.38
CA MET A 60 -6.10 13.17 -18.50
C MET A 60 -7.18 13.17 -19.57
N ASP A 61 -6.75 13.06 -20.84
CA ASP A 61 -7.64 12.76 -21.94
C ASP A 61 -8.13 11.31 -21.90
N LYS A 62 -9.46 11.11 -21.96
CA LYS A 62 -10.08 9.79 -21.83
C LYS A 62 -9.69 8.84 -22.95
N GLU A 63 -9.66 9.31 -24.19
CA GLU A 63 -9.34 8.45 -25.33
C GLU A 63 -7.88 8.01 -25.29
N GLN A 64 -6.97 8.93 -24.93
CA GLN A 64 -5.57 8.59 -24.75
C GLN A 64 -5.38 7.61 -23.60
N PHE A 65 -6.06 7.79 -22.47
CA PHE A 65 -6.02 6.83 -21.38
C PHE A 65 -6.46 5.44 -21.82
N LEU A 66 -7.57 5.33 -22.53
CA LEU A 66 -8.10 4.04 -22.98
C LEU A 66 -7.17 3.30 -23.95
N LYS A 67 -6.36 4.03 -24.76
CA LYS A 67 -5.39 3.42 -25.68
C LYS A 67 -4.29 2.65 -24.97
N TYR A 68 -3.78 3.14 -23.83
CA TYR A 68 -2.67 2.48 -23.14
C TYR A 68 -3.09 1.67 -21.89
N ARG A 69 -4.35 1.79 -21.44
CA ARG A 69 -4.79 1.10 -20.20
C ARG A 69 -4.59 -0.41 -20.21
N MET A 70 -4.62 -1.04 -21.38
CA MET A 70 -4.40 -2.48 -21.49
C MET A 70 -2.99 -2.89 -21.06
N SER A 71 -2.02 -1.99 -21.15
CA SER A 71 -0.65 -2.21 -20.63
C SER A 71 -0.57 -2.15 -19.09
N LEU A 72 -1.64 -1.66 -18.42
CA LEU A 72 -1.71 -1.60 -16.97
C LEU A 72 -2.31 -2.87 -16.34
N LEU A 73 -2.74 -3.84 -17.17
CA LEU A 73 -3.29 -5.10 -16.68
C LEU A 73 -2.22 -5.95 -15.95
N PRO A 74 -2.62 -6.68 -14.91
CA PRO A 74 -3.97 -6.82 -14.33
C PRO A 74 -4.36 -5.68 -13.39
N ALA A 75 -3.41 -5.00 -12.75
CA ALA A 75 -3.61 -3.81 -11.94
C ALA A 75 -2.31 -3.02 -11.79
N SER A 76 -2.35 -1.70 -11.94
CA SER A 76 -1.17 -0.85 -11.77
C SER A 76 -0.72 -0.73 -10.31
N GLY A 77 -1.65 -0.82 -9.36
CA GLY A 77 -1.41 -0.55 -7.95
C GLY A 77 -0.39 -1.47 -7.26
N PHE A 78 -0.30 -2.74 -7.64
CA PHE A 78 0.69 -3.64 -7.03
C PHE A 78 2.13 -3.34 -7.47
N GLN A 79 2.32 -2.65 -8.59
CA GLN A 79 3.62 -2.42 -9.22
C GLN A 79 4.46 -1.35 -8.51
N SER A 80 3.92 -0.60 -7.56
CA SER A 80 4.69 0.33 -6.75
C SER A 80 5.44 -0.42 -5.63
N VAL A 81 6.71 -0.67 -5.83
CA VAL A 81 7.55 -1.27 -4.78
C VAL A 81 7.63 -0.40 -3.53
N GLN A 82 7.62 0.92 -3.67
CA GLN A 82 7.69 1.81 -2.51
C GLN A 82 6.40 1.74 -1.68
N PHE A 83 5.23 1.62 -2.30
CA PHE A 83 3.99 1.39 -1.57
C PHE A 83 4.02 0.05 -0.82
N ARG A 84 4.53 -1.02 -1.45
CA ARG A 84 4.75 -2.32 -0.75
C ARG A 84 5.70 -2.17 0.42
N LEU A 85 6.74 -1.35 0.30
CA LEU A 85 7.67 -1.08 1.41
C LEU A 85 7.01 -0.28 2.54
N ILE A 86 6.12 0.67 2.25
CA ILE A 86 5.33 1.37 3.28
C ILE A 86 4.55 0.35 4.11
N GLU A 87 3.89 -0.62 3.47
CA GLU A 87 3.17 -1.70 4.18
C GLU A 87 4.10 -2.56 5.04
N ILE A 88 5.24 -2.99 4.49
CA ILE A 88 6.24 -3.82 5.20
C ILE A 88 6.82 -3.08 6.42
N TYR A 89 7.07 -1.78 6.31
CA TYR A 89 7.51 -0.98 7.45
C TYR A 89 6.41 -0.76 8.49
N SER A 90 5.15 -0.78 8.08
CA SER A 90 4.02 -0.46 8.95
C SER A 90 3.61 -1.60 9.87
N THR A 91 3.60 -2.85 9.38
CA THR A 91 3.04 -3.99 10.11
C THR A 91 3.78 -5.29 9.82
N PRO A 92 3.73 -6.30 10.71
CA PRO A 92 4.22 -7.64 10.42
C PRO A 92 3.66 -8.21 9.11
N LEU A 93 4.49 -8.93 8.37
CA LEU A 93 4.14 -9.39 7.01
C LEU A 93 2.88 -10.28 7.00
N PHE A 94 2.63 -11.06 8.04
CA PHE A 94 1.44 -11.92 8.12
C PHE A 94 0.13 -11.12 8.19
N ASN A 95 0.14 -9.87 8.66
CA ASN A 95 -1.01 -8.99 8.62
C ASN A 95 -1.40 -8.55 7.20
N LEU A 96 -0.50 -8.71 6.24
CA LEU A 96 -0.73 -8.38 4.83
C LEU A 96 -1.18 -9.59 4.00
N VAL A 97 -1.40 -10.73 4.64
CA VAL A 97 -1.95 -11.93 3.99
C VAL A 97 -3.42 -11.71 3.63
N ASN A 98 -3.85 -12.32 2.54
CA ASN A 98 -5.25 -12.35 2.12
C ASN A 98 -6.17 -12.79 3.28
N ALA A 99 -7.31 -12.13 3.48
CA ALA A 99 -8.20 -12.38 4.61
C ALA A 99 -8.60 -13.84 4.78
N LYS A 100 -8.78 -14.58 3.67
CA LYS A 100 -9.19 -16.00 3.70
C LYS A 100 -8.13 -16.93 4.30
N GLN A 101 -6.87 -16.50 4.27
CA GLN A 101 -5.73 -17.33 4.71
C GLN A 101 -4.99 -16.71 5.89
N ARG A 102 -5.44 -15.56 6.40
CA ARG A 102 -4.71 -14.82 7.45
C ARG A 102 -4.57 -15.61 8.75
N THR A 103 -5.58 -16.40 9.10
CA THR A 103 -5.57 -17.25 10.31
C THR A 103 -4.54 -18.36 10.26
N ASP A 104 -4.01 -18.67 9.07
CA ASP A 104 -3.03 -19.75 8.89
C ASP A 104 -1.60 -19.26 9.20
N PHE A 105 -1.41 -17.93 9.37
CA PHE A 105 -0.11 -17.31 9.56
C PHE A 105 -0.04 -16.48 10.84
N ASN A 106 1.15 -16.44 11.43
CA ASN A 106 1.45 -15.68 12.64
C ASN A 106 2.93 -15.23 12.65
N GLU A 107 3.40 -14.66 13.76
CA GLU A 107 4.77 -14.17 13.93
C GLU A 107 5.87 -15.24 13.79
N HIS A 108 5.53 -16.52 13.98
CA HIS A 108 6.46 -17.65 13.88
C HIS A 108 6.53 -18.23 12.48
N SER A 109 5.61 -17.84 11.59
CA SER A 109 5.56 -18.33 10.20
C SER A 109 6.81 -17.89 9.42
N ALA A 110 7.27 -18.75 8.51
CA ALA A 110 8.38 -18.44 7.64
C ALA A 110 8.02 -17.27 6.70
N LEU A 111 8.86 -16.25 6.64
CA LEU A 111 8.58 -15.05 5.84
C LEU A 111 8.41 -15.35 4.36
N GLU A 112 9.13 -16.33 3.85
CA GLU A 112 9.06 -16.80 2.46
C GLU A 112 7.66 -17.38 2.14
N GLU A 113 7.10 -18.15 3.07
CA GLU A 113 5.76 -18.71 2.94
C GLU A 113 4.70 -17.63 3.04
N VAL A 114 4.76 -16.76 4.06
CA VAL A 114 3.87 -15.61 4.23
C VAL A 114 3.86 -14.74 2.98
N TYR A 115 5.04 -14.51 2.37
CA TYR A 115 5.18 -13.68 1.18
C TYR A 115 4.38 -14.20 -0.02
N GLU A 116 4.26 -15.51 -0.19
CA GLU A 116 3.48 -16.08 -1.31
C GLU A 116 1.98 -15.83 -1.18
N HIS A 117 1.48 -15.55 0.02
CA HIS A 117 0.05 -15.34 0.32
C HIS A 117 -0.35 -13.87 0.51
N LEU A 118 0.54 -12.90 0.17
CA LEU A 118 0.23 -11.48 0.30
C LEU A 118 -0.97 -11.09 -0.57
N TYR A 119 -1.88 -10.30 0.00
CA TYR A 119 -3.18 -9.95 -0.58
C TYR A 119 -3.09 -9.40 -2.01
N TRP A 120 -2.08 -8.56 -2.30
CA TRP A 120 -1.92 -7.90 -3.60
C TRP A 120 -1.45 -8.85 -4.71
N LYS A 121 -0.84 -9.98 -4.38
CA LYS A 121 -0.43 -11.00 -5.36
C LYS A 121 -1.63 -11.69 -6.01
N SER A 122 -2.69 -11.89 -5.24
CA SER A 122 -3.93 -12.50 -5.74
C SER A 122 -4.53 -11.70 -6.90
N GLY A 123 -4.44 -10.35 -6.86
CA GLY A 123 -4.91 -9.47 -7.93
C GLY A 123 -4.12 -9.55 -9.24
N ALA A 124 -2.94 -10.13 -9.20
CA ALA A 124 -2.04 -10.26 -10.35
C ALA A 124 -1.86 -11.74 -10.78
N THR A 125 -2.78 -12.60 -10.34
CA THR A 125 -2.83 -14.03 -10.69
C THR A 125 -4.04 -14.26 -11.57
N ASP A 126 -3.89 -15.04 -12.63
CA ASP A 126 -5.00 -15.42 -13.50
C ASP A 126 -5.99 -16.30 -12.71
N MET A 127 -7.25 -15.85 -12.62
CA MET A 127 -8.29 -16.52 -11.84
C MET A 127 -8.69 -17.90 -12.39
N LYS A 128 -8.45 -18.15 -13.70
CA LYS A 128 -8.84 -19.41 -14.35
C LYS A 128 -7.74 -20.45 -14.27
N THR A 129 -6.49 -20.03 -14.43
CA THR A 129 -5.35 -20.96 -14.48
C THR A 129 -4.59 -21.03 -13.16
N GLY A 130 -4.76 -20.05 -12.26
CA GLY A 130 -3.96 -19.91 -11.05
C GLY A 130 -2.52 -19.45 -11.32
N GLU A 131 -2.18 -19.10 -12.57
CA GLU A 131 -0.82 -18.69 -12.92
C GLU A 131 -0.57 -17.20 -12.65
N LYS A 132 0.63 -16.90 -12.20
CA LYS A 132 1.10 -15.51 -12.07
C LYS A 132 1.21 -14.85 -13.44
N THR A 133 0.66 -13.65 -13.59
CA THR A 133 0.82 -12.87 -14.84
C THR A 133 2.28 -12.56 -15.12
N LEU A 134 2.62 -12.28 -16.38
CA LEU A 134 3.97 -11.88 -16.77
C LEU A 134 4.45 -10.66 -15.98
N THR A 135 3.55 -9.68 -15.78
CA THR A 135 3.86 -8.46 -15.03
C THR A 135 4.20 -8.77 -13.56
N LEU A 136 3.47 -9.70 -12.92
CA LEU A 136 3.80 -10.13 -11.56
C LEU A 136 5.15 -10.86 -11.51
N LYS A 137 5.39 -11.78 -12.44
CA LYS A 137 6.68 -12.51 -12.52
C LYS A 137 7.86 -11.53 -12.66
N GLN A 138 7.75 -10.51 -13.52
CA GLN A 138 8.78 -9.48 -13.70
C GLN A 138 8.96 -8.61 -12.46
N PHE A 139 7.86 -8.22 -11.79
CA PHE A 139 7.90 -7.46 -10.56
C PHE A 139 8.60 -8.25 -9.45
N GLU A 140 8.22 -9.51 -9.25
CA GLU A 140 8.82 -10.38 -8.26
C GLU A 140 10.33 -10.60 -8.52
N TYR A 141 10.69 -10.92 -9.75
CA TYR A 141 12.11 -11.09 -10.12
C TYR A 141 12.94 -9.86 -9.73
N ARG A 142 12.43 -8.67 -9.98
CA ARG A 142 13.18 -7.42 -9.74
C ARG A 142 13.18 -6.99 -8.27
N TYR A 143 12.08 -7.17 -7.55
CA TYR A 143 11.89 -6.50 -6.26
C TYR A 143 11.74 -7.43 -5.05
N THR A 144 11.41 -8.72 -5.24
CA THR A 144 11.28 -9.66 -4.11
C THR A 144 12.56 -9.73 -3.25
N PRO A 145 13.78 -9.82 -3.80
CA PRO A 145 14.97 -9.87 -2.95
C PRO A 145 15.10 -8.66 -2.03
N ARG A 146 14.78 -7.47 -2.54
CA ARG A 146 14.80 -6.23 -1.73
C ARG A 146 13.70 -6.23 -0.67
N MET A 147 12.47 -6.58 -1.03
CA MET A 147 11.34 -6.61 -0.09
C MET A 147 11.56 -7.64 1.03
N MET A 148 12.02 -8.84 0.69
CA MET A 148 12.32 -9.89 1.65
C MET A 148 13.46 -9.52 2.60
N ARG A 149 14.51 -8.89 2.09
CA ARG A 149 15.60 -8.37 2.92
C ARG A 149 15.06 -7.38 3.95
N ILE A 150 14.27 -6.38 3.50
CA ILE A 150 13.69 -5.38 4.39
C ILE A 150 12.71 -6.02 5.38
N ALA A 151 11.84 -6.94 4.93
CA ALA A 151 10.93 -7.65 5.83
C ALA A 151 11.67 -8.42 6.94
N LYS A 152 12.83 -9.02 6.63
CA LYS A 152 13.70 -9.66 7.62
C LYS A 152 14.33 -8.65 8.59
N GLU A 153 14.81 -7.52 8.04
CA GLU A 153 15.42 -6.45 8.85
C GLU A 153 14.44 -5.87 9.87
N VAL A 154 13.16 -5.68 9.48
CA VAL A 154 12.15 -5.05 10.35
C VAL A 154 11.17 -6.04 10.99
N LYS A 155 11.44 -7.35 10.96
CA LYS A 155 10.51 -8.39 11.40
C LYS A 155 9.90 -8.12 12.80
N SER A 156 10.69 -7.56 13.71
CA SER A 156 10.30 -7.25 15.09
C SER A 156 10.36 -5.76 15.41
N SER A 157 10.42 -4.88 14.42
CA SER A 157 10.60 -3.44 14.64
C SER A 157 9.74 -2.57 13.70
N THR A 158 8.68 -3.12 13.13
CA THR A 158 7.73 -2.34 12.32
C THR A 158 7.07 -1.23 13.15
N ILE A 159 6.38 -0.28 12.51
CA ILE A 159 5.60 0.75 13.22
C ILE A 159 4.65 0.13 14.26
N TYR A 160 4.04 -1.02 13.94
CA TYR A 160 3.21 -1.78 14.86
C TYR A 160 3.98 -2.21 16.12
N HIS A 161 5.17 -2.80 15.98
CA HIS A 161 5.99 -3.20 17.11
C HIS A 161 6.45 -1.98 17.92
N LYS A 162 6.92 -0.94 17.24
CA LYS A 162 7.35 0.30 17.89
C LYS A 162 6.25 0.95 18.73
N TYR A 163 5.00 0.85 18.30
CA TYR A 163 3.86 1.29 19.09
C TYR A 163 3.66 0.40 20.34
N LEU A 164 3.76 -0.91 20.18
CA LEU A 164 3.61 -1.85 21.31
C LEU A 164 4.76 -1.74 22.33
N ASP A 165 5.95 -1.36 21.88
CA ASP A 165 7.12 -1.17 22.73
C ASP A 165 7.07 0.13 23.56
N LEU A 166 6.14 1.05 23.25
CA LEU A 166 5.95 2.26 24.06
C LEU A 166 5.40 1.92 25.44
N PRO A 167 5.75 2.72 26.49
CA PRO A 167 5.08 2.61 27.78
C PRO A 167 3.55 2.76 27.65
N GLU A 168 2.78 2.02 28.44
CA GLU A 168 1.31 2.01 28.38
C GLU A 168 0.70 3.41 28.39
N LYS A 169 1.23 4.32 29.22
CA LYS A 169 0.82 5.72 29.27
C LYS A 169 0.96 6.43 27.92
N GLU A 170 2.03 6.12 27.19
CA GLU A 170 2.29 6.70 25.87
C GLU A 170 1.48 6.03 24.77
N GLN A 171 1.24 4.71 24.87
CA GLN A 171 0.31 4.02 23.96
C GLN A 171 -1.12 4.59 24.03
N ASN A 172 -1.54 5.02 25.22
CA ASN A 172 -2.85 5.65 25.46
C ASN A 172 -2.90 7.15 25.12
N ASN A 173 -1.84 7.72 24.56
CA ASN A 173 -1.83 9.11 24.10
C ASN A 173 -2.81 9.30 22.92
N MET A 174 -3.83 10.13 23.12
CA MET A 174 -4.91 10.34 22.14
C MET A 174 -4.42 10.96 20.84
N GLU A 175 -3.38 11.80 20.85
CA GLU A 175 -2.79 12.39 19.65
C GLU A 175 -2.04 11.32 18.83
N LEU A 176 -1.31 10.42 19.50
CA LEU A 176 -0.66 9.28 18.85
C LEU A 176 -1.69 8.35 18.22
N ILE A 177 -2.72 7.97 18.96
CA ILE A 177 -3.80 7.12 18.44
C ILE A 177 -4.46 7.77 17.21
N LYS A 178 -4.74 9.07 17.28
CA LYS A 178 -5.30 9.83 16.16
C LYS A 178 -4.34 9.85 14.94
N ALA A 179 -3.05 10.06 15.16
CA ALA A 179 -2.06 10.09 14.09
C ALA A 179 -1.94 8.72 13.40
N LEU A 180 -1.91 7.61 14.18
CA LEU A 180 -1.89 6.24 13.66
C LEU A 180 -3.16 5.90 12.88
N ARG A 181 -4.35 6.21 13.42
CA ARG A 181 -5.62 6.00 12.72
C ARG A 181 -5.70 6.80 11.42
N THR A 182 -5.20 8.03 11.43
CA THR A 182 -5.16 8.86 10.21
C THR A 182 -4.22 8.24 9.18
N PHE A 183 -3.07 7.73 9.60
CA PHE A 183 -2.15 7.03 8.72
C PHE A 183 -2.78 5.78 8.10
N ASP A 184 -3.38 4.93 8.93
CA ASP A 184 -4.09 3.72 8.48
C ASP A 184 -5.21 4.05 7.49
N THR A 185 -6.04 5.04 7.81
CA THR A 185 -7.11 5.53 6.92
C THR A 185 -6.57 6.05 5.59
N ASN A 186 -5.45 6.78 5.60
CA ASN A 186 -4.85 7.32 4.39
C ASN A 186 -4.32 6.21 3.48
N VAL A 187 -3.62 5.20 4.04
CA VAL A 187 -3.05 4.08 3.29
C VAL A 187 -4.13 3.15 2.76
N ASN A 188 -5.03 2.72 3.62
CA ASN A 188 -5.94 1.63 3.34
C ASN A 188 -7.30 2.07 2.80
N ILE A 189 -7.70 3.32 2.99
CA ILE A 189 -9.01 3.84 2.57
C ILE A 189 -8.87 4.96 1.54
N ASN A 190 -8.33 6.10 1.94
CA ASN A 190 -8.37 7.30 1.13
C ASN A 190 -7.60 7.16 -0.18
N TRP A 191 -6.40 6.61 -0.11
CA TRP A 191 -5.58 6.36 -1.30
C TRP A 191 -6.26 5.42 -2.30
N LEU A 192 -6.92 4.40 -1.79
CA LEU A 192 -7.67 3.44 -2.60
C LEU A 192 -8.90 4.07 -3.27
N LEU A 193 -9.66 4.88 -2.51
CA LEU A 193 -10.83 5.60 -3.03
C LEU A 193 -10.47 6.55 -4.17
N MET A 194 -9.29 7.19 -4.12
CA MET A 194 -8.82 8.04 -5.21
C MET A 194 -8.59 7.22 -6.50
N HIS A 195 -7.99 6.05 -6.40
CA HIS A 195 -7.83 5.15 -7.55
C HIS A 195 -9.17 4.70 -8.14
N MET A 196 -10.13 4.41 -7.27
CA MET A 196 -11.49 4.09 -7.71
C MET A 196 -12.16 5.25 -8.42
N GLY A 197 -11.99 6.47 -7.90
CA GLY A 197 -12.51 7.69 -8.54
C GLY A 197 -11.99 7.86 -9.97
N ALA A 198 -10.69 7.62 -10.19
CA ALA A 198 -10.10 7.65 -11.52
C ALA A 198 -10.65 6.53 -12.41
N ALA A 199 -10.73 5.29 -11.90
CA ALA A 199 -11.31 4.17 -12.64
C ALA A 199 -12.76 4.45 -13.05
N TYR A 200 -13.58 4.95 -12.14
CA TYR A 200 -14.97 5.32 -12.39
C TYR A 200 -15.08 6.37 -13.50
N ARG A 201 -14.28 7.43 -13.42
CA ARG A 201 -14.28 8.53 -14.40
C ARG A 201 -14.01 8.07 -15.83
N TYR A 202 -13.04 7.18 -16.00
CA TYR A 202 -12.58 6.80 -17.34
C TYR A 202 -13.27 5.57 -17.91
N LEU A 203 -13.82 4.69 -17.07
CA LEU A 203 -14.41 3.43 -17.55
C LEU A 203 -15.92 3.51 -17.81
N ASN A 204 -16.60 4.62 -17.45
CA ASN A 204 -18.05 4.82 -17.65
C ASN A 204 -18.91 3.63 -17.20
N LYS A 205 -18.58 2.99 -16.08
CA LYS A 205 -19.34 1.85 -15.57
C LYS A 205 -20.21 2.27 -14.39
N ASP A 206 -21.39 1.69 -14.31
CA ASP A 206 -22.29 1.88 -13.17
C ASP A 206 -21.61 1.50 -11.84
N LYS A 207 -22.04 2.15 -10.75
CA LYS A 207 -21.44 2.04 -9.41
C LYS A 207 -21.25 0.61 -8.89
N GLY A 208 -21.92 -0.38 -9.48
CA GLY A 208 -21.85 -1.80 -9.09
C GLY A 208 -20.73 -2.61 -9.75
N GLU A 209 -20.21 -2.16 -10.89
CA GLU A 209 -19.28 -2.93 -11.74
C GLU A 209 -17.94 -2.23 -11.99
N VAL A 210 -17.49 -1.36 -11.09
CA VAL A 210 -16.22 -0.65 -11.29
C VAL A 210 -15.06 -1.63 -11.17
N LEU A 211 -14.44 -1.93 -12.30
CA LEU A 211 -13.17 -2.63 -12.34
C LEU A 211 -12.03 -1.65 -12.01
N ALA A 212 -10.93 -2.12 -11.44
CA ALA A 212 -9.71 -1.32 -11.31
C ALA A 212 -9.27 -0.76 -12.66
N THR A 213 -8.45 0.28 -12.67
CA THR A 213 -7.91 0.88 -13.90
C THR A 213 -7.28 -0.15 -14.84
N GLY A 214 -6.71 -1.23 -14.30
CA GLY A 214 -6.20 -2.38 -15.02
C GLY A 214 -7.24 -3.45 -15.40
N GLY A 215 -8.54 -3.26 -15.12
CA GLY A 215 -9.60 -4.19 -15.53
C GLY A 215 -9.93 -5.32 -14.55
N THR A 216 -9.29 -5.40 -13.39
CA THR A 216 -9.56 -6.42 -12.36
C THR A 216 -10.71 -6.04 -11.44
N ASN A 217 -11.37 -7.04 -10.84
CA ASN A 217 -12.34 -6.82 -9.77
C ASN A 217 -11.60 -6.41 -8.48
N TRP A 218 -11.40 -5.11 -8.30
CA TRP A 218 -10.65 -4.54 -7.17
C TRP A 218 -11.21 -4.91 -5.79
N LYS A 219 -12.52 -5.17 -5.67
CA LYS A 219 -13.16 -5.55 -4.39
C LYS A 219 -12.58 -6.83 -3.80
N SER A 220 -12.14 -7.75 -4.66
CA SER A 220 -11.52 -9.01 -4.23
C SER A 220 -10.07 -8.87 -3.78
N PHE A 221 -9.47 -7.69 -3.96
CA PHE A 221 -8.04 -7.43 -3.74
C PHE A 221 -7.79 -6.20 -2.85
N LEU A 222 -8.78 -5.86 -2.05
CA LEU A 222 -8.66 -4.82 -1.04
C LEU A 222 -7.63 -5.21 0.03
N PRO A 223 -6.97 -4.23 0.67
CA PRO A 223 -6.17 -4.50 1.85
C PRO A 223 -6.95 -5.29 2.90
N PRO A 224 -6.26 -6.09 3.74
CA PRO A 224 -6.89 -6.94 4.72
C PRO A 224 -7.91 -6.28 5.64
N SER A 225 -7.77 -4.99 5.89
CA SER A 225 -8.71 -4.19 6.69
C SER A 225 -10.10 -4.03 6.05
N PHE A 226 -10.24 -4.38 4.76
CA PHE A 226 -11.50 -4.27 4.00
C PHE A 226 -12.07 -5.60 3.52
N GLN A 227 -11.38 -6.68 3.79
CA GLN A 227 -11.84 -8.02 3.42
C GLN A 227 -12.70 -8.65 4.56
#